data_2e677e8aaa48fb6def85824cd44ca5a9
#
_entry.id   2e677e8aaa48fb6def85824cd44ca5a9
#
_cell.length_a   1.000
_cell.length_b   1.000
_cell.length_c   1.000
_cell.angle_alpha   90.00
_cell.angle_beta   90.00
_cell.angle_gamma   90.00
#
_symmetry.space_group_name_H-M   'P 1'
#
loop_
_entity.id
_entity.type
_entity.pdbx_description
1 polymer ?
#
loop_
_entity_poly.entity_id
_entity_poly.type
_entity_poly.pdbx_seq_one_letter_code
_entity_poly.pdbx_strand_id
1 'polypeptide(L)'
;MVPYLKASGELKTKPTQHSVKELRSLGIQPDIIICRSEREIPKIERKKISLFCNVPIANVIETVDVKTIYEAPISFHKEKLDERVLSYFKIKSKKSPDLGKWKNITSRVL
;
A
#
# COMPACT_ATOMS: atom_id res chain seq x y z
N MET A 1 -4.76 3.18 7.84
CA MET A 1 -3.86 4.34 7.82
C MET A 1 -2.68 4.11 8.78
N VAL A 2 -1.48 4.53 8.40
CA VAL A 2 -0.30 4.52 9.26
C VAL A 2 0.02 5.97 9.65
N PRO A 3 -0.40 6.40 10.85
CA PRO A 3 -0.22 7.80 11.25
C PRO A 3 1.23 8.13 11.56
N TYR A 4 1.63 9.36 11.22
CA TYR A 4 2.91 9.93 11.59
C TYR A 4 2.72 10.94 12.72
N LEU A 5 3.43 10.74 13.83
CA LEU A 5 3.38 11.65 14.96
C LEU A 5 4.56 12.61 14.91
N LYS A 6 4.31 13.88 14.64
CA LYS A 6 5.34 14.93 14.57
C LYS A 6 6.14 15.04 15.86
N ALA A 7 5.46 14.88 17.00
CA ALA A 7 6.10 14.99 18.33
C ALA A 7 7.17 13.93 18.57
N SER A 8 6.97 12.70 18.08
CA SER A 8 7.93 11.61 18.24
C SER A 8 8.79 11.37 17.00
N GLY A 9 8.44 11.97 15.86
CA GLY A 9 9.11 11.73 14.58
C GLY A 9 8.97 10.32 14.06
N GLU A 10 7.91 9.61 14.45
CA GLU A 10 7.72 8.20 14.12
C GLU A 10 6.37 7.94 13.45
N LEU A 11 6.38 6.94 12.53
CA LEU A 11 5.15 6.32 12.05
C LEU A 11 4.68 5.28 13.07
N LYS A 12 3.37 5.24 13.32
CA LYS A 12 2.77 4.29 14.26
C LYS A 12 2.06 3.17 13.51
N THR A 13 2.50 1.93 13.73
CA THR A 13 1.93 0.74 13.06
C THR A 13 0.82 0.08 13.88
N LYS A 14 0.69 0.38 15.16
CA LYS A 14 -0.32 -0.24 16.03
C LYS A 14 -1.77 -0.07 15.55
N PRO A 15 -2.21 1.12 15.06
CA PRO A 15 -3.57 1.24 14.54
C PRO A 15 -3.85 0.30 13.37
N THR A 16 -2.88 0.12 12.46
CA THR A 16 -3.00 -0.83 11.35
C THR A 16 -3.07 -2.27 11.86
N GLN A 17 -2.22 -2.63 12.82
CA GLN A 17 -2.25 -3.95 13.45
C GLN A 17 -3.60 -4.24 14.11
N HIS A 18 -4.14 -3.25 14.81
CA HIS A 18 -5.44 -3.37 15.48
C HIS A 18 -6.57 -3.58 14.48
N SER A 19 -6.60 -2.80 13.39
CA SER A 19 -7.61 -2.95 12.34
C SER A 19 -7.59 -4.34 11.71
N VAL A 20 -6.40 -4.87 11.43
CA VAL A 20 -6.26 -6.22 10.87
C VAL A 20 -6.64 -7.28 11.88
N LYS A 21 -6.30 -7.10 13.16
CA LYS A 21 -6.70 -8.01 14.23
C LYS A 21 -8.22 -8.12 14.33
N GLU A 22 -8.94 -7.01 14.25
CA GLU A 22 -10.39 -7.02 14.24
C GLU A 22 -10.96 -7.74 13.03
N LEU A 23 -10.40 -7.52 11.85
CA LEU A 23 -10.80 -8.21 10.63
C LEU A 23 -10.62 -9.73 10.78
N ARG A 24 -9.48 -10.14 11.33
CA ARG A 24 -9.17 -11.56 11.55
C ARG A 24 -10.09 -12.19 12.59
N SER A 25 -10.55 -11.43 13.59
CA SER A 25 -11.51 -11.92 14.57
C SER A 25 -12.85 -12.27 13.94
N LEU A 26 -13.17 -11.70 12.78
CA LEU A 26 -14.34 -12.04 11.98
C LEU A 26 -14.10 -13.25 11.05
N GLY A 27 -12.90 -13.83 11.09
CA GLY A 27 -12.56 -14.98 10.26
C GLY A 27 -11.97 -14.63 8.89
N ILE A 28 -11.58 -13.38 8.67
CA ILE A 28 -11.03 -12.92 7.39
C ILE A 28 -9.54 -12.61 7.54
N GLN A 29 -8.69 -13.33 6.81
CA GLN A 29 -7.27 -13.04 6.72
C GLN A 29 -7.01 -12.22 5.45
N PRO A 30 -6.48 -11.00 5.56
CA PRO A 30 -6.14 -10.23 4.37
C PRO A 30 -4.94 -10.84 3.65
N ASP A 31 -4.93 -10.76 2.34
CA ASP A 31 -3.82 -11.23 1.50
C ASP A 31 -2.90 -10.07 1.11
N ILE A 32 -3.46 -8.89 0.98
CA ILE A 32 -2.73 -7.66 0.64
C ILE A 32 -3.22 -6.56 1.57
N ILE A 33 -2.29 -5.76 2.09
CA ILE A 33 -2.61 -4.61 2.93
C ILE A 33 -2.11 -3.36 2.21
N ILE A 34 -3.02 -2.41 2.01
CA ILE A 34 -2.67 -1.10 1.47
C ILE A 34 -2.62 -0.12 2.64
N CYS A 35 -1.45 0.42 2.90
CA CYS A 35 -1.19 1.32 4.02
C CYS A 35 -1.12 2.76 3.52
N ARG A 36 -2.13 3.56 3.86
CA ARG A 36 -2.11 4.98 3.58
C ARG A 36 -1.26 5.72 4.61
N SER A 37 -0.37 6.58 4.15
CA SER A 37 0.53 7.34 5.01
C SER A 37 0.85 8.70 4.40
N GLU A 38 1.15 9.69 5.24
CA GLU A 38 1.63 10.99 4.78
C GLU A 38 3.08 10.92 4.27
N ARG A 39 3.83 9.92 4.70
CA ARG A 39 5.26 9.74 4.39
C ARG A 39 5.53 8.32 3.97
N GLU A 40 6.67 8.10 3.30
CA GLU A 40 7.13 6.76 2.99
C GLU A 40 7.26 5.93 4.25
N ILE A 41 6.84 4.67 4.17
CA ILE A 41 6.90 3.73 5.30
C ILE A 41 8.25 3.02 5.25
N PRO A 42 9.12 3.21 6.25
CA PRO A 42 10.41 2.54 6.29
C PRO A 42 10.26 1.01 6.26
N LYS A 43 11.28 0.33 5.77
CA LYS A 43 11.28 -1.13 5.67
C LYS A 43 11.04 -1.81 7.03
N ILE A 44 11.58 -1.24 8.11
CA ILE A 44 11.36 -1.77 9.47
C ILE A 44 9.89 -1.76 9.84
N GLU A 45 9.18 -0.67 9.52
CA GLU A 45 7.75 -0.54 9.80
C GLU A 45 6.92 -1.47 8.93
N ARG A 46 7.29 -1.64 7.67
CA ARG A 46 6.65 -2.62 6.77
C ARG A 46 6.83 -4.05 7.30
N LYS A 47 8.01 -4.36 7.82
CA LYS A 47 8.28 -5.67 8.43
C LYS A 47 7.40 -5.92 9.66
N LYS A 48 7.21 -4.91 10.50
CA LYS A 48 6.31 -5.00 11.65
C LYS A 48 4.88 -5.30 11.21
N ILE A 49 4.37 -4.57 10.23
CA ILE A 49 3.03 -4.80 9.69
C ILE A 49 2.93 -6.21 9.10
N SER A 50 3.90 -6.63 8.31
CA SER A 50 3.96 -7.96 7.73
C SER A 50 3.91 -9.05 8.79
N LEU A 51 4.72 -8.92 9.83
CA LEU A 51 4.81 -9.90 10.90
C LEU A 51 3.52 -10.01 11.71
N PHE A 52 3.01 -8.87 12.20
CA PHE A 52 1.85 -8.86 13.09
C PHE A 52 0.52 -9.08 12.36
N CYS A 53 0.46 -8.75 11.09
CA CYS A 53 -0.75 -8.95 10.28
C CYS A 53 -0.74 -10.26 9.50
N ASN A 54 0.35 -11.02 9.57
CA ASN A 54 0.51 -12.29 8.87
C ASN A 54 0.31 -12.17 7.36
N VAL A 55 0.97 -11.17 6.76
CA VAL A 55 0.93 -10.88 5.32
C VAL A 55 2.36 -10.82 4.81
N PRO A 56 2.69 -11.43 3.65
CA PRO A 56 4.03 -11.31 3.08
C PRO A 56 4.44 -9.84 2.91
N ILE A 57 5.70 -9.51 3.17
CA ILE A 57 6.16 -8.12 3.09
C ILE A 57 5.92 -7.51 1.70
N ALA A 58 6.02 -8.30 0.64
CA ALA A 58 5.75 -7.84 -0.72
C ALA A 58 4.28 -7.45 -0.93
N ASN A 59 3.38 -7.90 -0.06
CA ASN A 59 1.95 -7.59 -0.10
C ASN A 59 1.57 -6.45 0.85
N VAL A 60 2.55 -5.84 1.52
CA VAL A 60 2.35 -4.62 2.30
C VAL A 60 2.67 -3.45 1.37
N ILE A 61 1.62 -2.83 0.84
CA ILE A 61 1.71 -1.79 -0.17
C ILE A 61 1.57 -0.44 0.51
N GLU A 62 2.51 0.49 0.29
CA GLU A 62 2.34 1.84 0.80
C GLU A 62 1.60 2.70 -0.23
N THR A 63 0.77 3.59 0.28
CA THR A 63 0.19 4.66 -0.52
C THR A 63 0.42 5.97 0.21
N VAL A 64 1.42 6.69 -0.25
CA VAL A 64 1.77 8.00 0.30
C VAL A 64 0.77 9.02 -0.22
N ASP A 65 0.36 9.96 0.62
CA ASP A 65 -0.57 11.01 0.21
C ASP A 65 0.00 11.76 -1.00
N VAL A 66 -0.85 11.91 -2.01
CA VAL A 66 -0.49 12.50 -3.31
C VAL A 66 -1.12 13.88 -3.46
N LYS A 67 -0.58 14.69 -4.37
CA LYS A 67 -1.09 16.04 -4.62
C LYS A 67 -2.44 16.03 -5.32
N THR A 68 -2.68 15.03 -6.15
CA THR A 68 -3.96 14.82 -6.83
C THR A 68 -4.31 13.33 -6.85
N ILE A 69 -5.59 13.03 -6.75
CA ILE A 69 -6.10 11.65 -6.81
C ILE A 69 -5.67 10.94 -8.09
N TYR A 70 -5.40 11.66 -9.17
CA TYR A 70 -4.96 11.08 -10.44
C TYR A 70 -3.56 10.48 -10.39
N GLU A 71 -2.77 10.76 -9.35
CA GLU A 71 -1.48 10.13 -9.12
C GLU A 71 -1.59 8.73 -8.49
N ALA A 72 -2.74 8.41 -7.88
CA ALA A 72 -2.89 7.16 -7.15
C ALA A 72 -2.63 5.90 -7.99
N PRO A 73 -3.17 5.75 -9.22
CA PRO A 73 -2.88 4.58 -10.03
C PRO A 73 -1.39 4.43 -10.36
N ILE A 74 -0.69 5.54 -10.55
CA ILE A 74 0.74 5.54 -10.84
C ILE A 74 1.50 5.05 -9.60
N SER A 75 1.12 5.52 -8.42
CA SER A 75 1.70 5.10 -7.16
C SER A 75 1.51 3.59 -6.92
N PHE A 76 0.29 3.08 -7.14
CA PHE A 76 0.01 1.66 -6.99
C PHE A 76 0.81 0.80 -7.96
N HIS A 77 0.98 1.25 -9.19
CA HIS A 77 1.80 0.52 -10.17
C HIS A 77 3.28 0.50 -9.75
N LYS A 78 3.82 1.59 -9.22
CA LYS A 78 5.17 1.65 -8.67
C LYS A 78 5.37 0.65 -7.55
N GLU A 79 4.37 0.47 -6.69
CA GLU A 79 4.40 -0.48 -5.57
C GLU A 79 4.10 -1.91 -6.01
N LYS A 80 3.88 -2.12 -7.30
CA LYS A 80 3.60 -3.44 -7.89
C LYS A 80 2.31 -4.08 -7.37
N LEU A 81 1.32 -3.27 -6.98
CA LEU A 81 0.04 -3.78 -6.50
C LEU A 81 -0.64 -4.67 -7.54
N ASP A 82 -0.64 -4.24 -8.81
CA ASP A 82 -1.17 -5.01 -9.93
C ASP A 82 -0.51 -6.39 -10.06
N GLU A 83 0.82 -6.45 -9.97
CA GLU A 83 1.57 -7.71 -10.00
C GLU A 83 1.21 -8.61 -8.82
N ARG A 84 1.05 -8.04 -7.63
CA ARG A 84 0.71 -8.83 -6.42
C ARG A 84 -0.69 -9.41 -6.51
N VAL A 85 -1.65 -8.66 -7.02
CA VAL A 85 -3.02 -9.15 -7.24
C VAL A 85 -3.04 -10.28 -8.26
N LEU A 86 -2.36 -10.10 -9.39
CA LEU A 86 -2.26 -11.14 -10.42
C LEU A 86 -1.57 -12.39 -9.90
N SER A 87 -0.52 -12.22 -9.09
CA SER A 87 0.19 -13.34 -8.47
C SER A 87 -0.71 -14.13 -7.53
N TYR A 88 -1.56 -13.46 -6.76
CA TYR A 88 -2.52 -14.13 -5.88
C TYR A 88 -3.48 -15.03 -6.65
N PHE A 89 -3.99 -14.56 -7.79
CA PHE A 89 -4.89 -15.33 -8.66
C PHE A 89 -4.14 -16.25 -9.62
N LYS A 90 -2.81 -16.30 -9.56
CA LYS A 90 -1.96 -17.13 -10.43
C LYS A 90 -2.15 -16.80 -11.92
N ILE A 91 -2.40 -15.53 -12.23
CA ILE A 91 -2.55 -15.02 -13.58
C ILE A 91 -1.24 -14.36 -13.99
N LYS A 92 -0.72 -14.73 -15.17
CA LYS A 92 0.46 -14.09 -15.74
C LYS A 92 0.02 -13.06 -16.78
N SER A 93 0.47 -11.82 -16.60
CA SER A 93 0.26 -10.77 -17.60
C SER A 93 1.48 -10.67 -18.50
N LYS A 94 1.27 -10.62 -19.81
CA LYS A 94 2.34 -10.46 -20.81
C LYS A 94 2.73 -9.00 -21.04
N LYS A 95 1.92 -8.05 -20.56
CA LYS A 95 2.11 -6.62 -20.78
C LYS A 95 1.98 -5.87 -19.47
N SER A 96 2.87 -4.87 -19.27
CA SER A 96 2.69 -3.89 -18.21
C SER A 96 1.57 -2.92 -18.59
N PRO A 97 0.82 -2.39 -17.62
CA PRO A 97 -0.19 -1.38 -17.91
C PRO A 97 0.43 -0.13 -18.51
N ASP A 98 -0.23 0.44 -19.52
CA ASP A 98 0.18 1.69 -20.13
C ASP A 98 -0.49 2.86 -19.41
N LEU A 99 0.28 3.57 -18.60
CA LEU A 99 -0.18 4.72 -17.84
C LEU A 99 0.20 6.06 -18.49
N GLY A 100 0.63 6.04 -19.77
CA GLY A 100 1.06 7.25 -20.46
C GLY A 100 0.01 8.36 -20.48
N LYS A 101 -1.22 8.04 -20.87
CA LYS A 101 -2.34 8.99 -20.86
C LYS A 101 -2.64 9.50 -19.45
N TRP A 102 -2.57 8.60 -18.48
CA TRP A 102 -2.81 8.94 -17.09
C TRP A 102 -1.76 9.89 -16.54
N LYS A 103 -0.49 9.66 -16.87
CA LYS A 103 0.61 10.55 -16.50
C LYS A 103 0.45 11.94 -17.11
N ASN A 104 -0.03 12.02 -18.35
CA ASN A 104 -0.32 13.30 -19.02
C ASN A 104 -1.41 14.09 -18.28
N ILE A 105 -2.48 13.43 -17.88
CA ILE A 105 -3.55 14.05 -17.09
C ILE A 105 -2.98 14.56 -15.76
N THR A 106 -2.19 13.77 -15.09
CA THR A 106 -1.57 14.13 -13.81
C THR A 106 -0.69 15.38 -13.95
N SER A 107 0.16 15.43 -14.98
CA SER A 107 1.04 16.58 -15.20
C SER A 107 0.27 17.85 -15.55
N ARG A 108 -0.90 17.76 -16.17
CA ARG A 108 -1.76 18.92 -16.47
C ARG A 108 -2.47 19.46 -15.24
N VAL A 109 -2.83 18.59 -14.31
CA VAL A 109 -3.51 18.96 -13.06
C VAL A 109 -2.53 19.59 -12.07
N LEU A 110 -1.30 19.13 -12.06
CA LEU A 110 -0.23 19.67 -11.23
C LEU A 110 0.39 20.88 -11.90
#